data_fb3da4fb282285cb81a2ced45d5fb94d
#
_entry.id   fb3da4fb282285cb81a2ced45d5fb94d
#
_cell.length_a   1.000
_cell.length_b   1.000
_cell.length_c   1.000
_cell.angle_alpha   90.00
_cell.angle_beta   90.00
_cell.angle_gamma   90.00
#
_symmetry.space_group_name_H-M   'P 1'
#
loop_
_entity.id
_entity.type
_entity.pdbx_description
1 polymer ?
#
loop_
_entity_poly.entity_id
_entity_poly.type
_entity_poly.pdbx_seq_one_letter_code
_entity_poly.pdbx_strand_id
1 'polypeptide(L)'
;MRDLLPPATGVWNYVEDAARRVFRSYNYHEIRTPVLEETQLFARGVGEETDIVTKEMYTFEDRDGSSLTLRPEATASVIRAYIEHRLDQRPGVQKLYYIGPMFRRERPQKGRYRQFFQIGAEAIGSESPFLDAEVIEMVVELFRAIRLEGFKLLLNSVGCPECRKAFSAKLREELAKVAPSLCADCRRRAETNPLRVLDCKVPEDQPIIDALPSILDHLCEGCRTHFDAVQRYLTDRAIEFEIRPRLVRGLDYYTRTTFEVVHGALGAQNSVMGGGRYDGLAEALGSKIHSPGIGFSIGEDRLVMSLEESRKAEFTPELDVFIAPLGEPALRECAIVARELRRSGLAVEIAPEGRLKRAMELANKLAARFALIVGEDEIAS
;
A
#
# COMPACT_ATOMS: atom_id res chain seq x y z
N MET A 1 -14.40 10.88 -2.87
CA MET A 1 -13.66 11.28 -1.64
C MET A 1 -14.57 11.01 -0.46
N ARG A 2 -14.02 10.72 0.70
CA ARG A 2 -14.76 10.49 1.95
C ARG A 2 -13.96 11.04 3.13
N ASP A 3 -14.64 11.37 4.22
CA ASP A 3 -14.02 11.66 5.49
C ASP A 3 -13.76 10.34 6.25
N LEU A 4 -12.70 10.31 7.03
CA LEU A 4 -12.39 9.25 7.98
C LEU A 4 -12.60 9.81 9.38
N LEU A 5 -13.58 9.28 10.09
CA LEU A 5 -13.99 9.75 11.41
C LEU A 5 -13.85 8.65 12.46
N PRO A 6 -13.68 8.99 13.75
CA PRO A 6 -13.81 8.01 14.83
C PRO A 6 -15.18 7.31 14.79
N PRO A 7 -15.25 5.98 15.08
CA PRO A 7 -14.16 5.11 15.54
C PRO A 7 -13.32 4.50 14.41
N ALA A 8 -13.68 4.70 13.12
CA ALA A 8 -12.98 4.07 12.00
C ALA A 8 -11.48 4.43 11.95
N THR A 9 -11.10 5.67 12.33
CA THR A 9 -9.70 6.08 12.41
C THR A 9 -8.84 5.25 13.37
N GLY A 10 -9.44 4.56 14.33
CA GLY A 10 -8.71 3.66 15.24
C GLY A 10 -8.01 2.52 14.50
N VAL A 11 -8.69 1.89 13.54
CA VAL A 11 -8.11 0.82 12.71
C VAL A 11 -6.96 1.37 11.84
N TRP A 12 -7.13 2.55 11.26
CA TRP A 12 -6.12 3.20 10.45
C TRP A 12 -4.84 3.46 11.25
N ASN A 13 -4.98 4.10 12.41
CA ASN A 13 -3.85 4.37 13.30
C ASN A 13 -3.14 3.06 13.71
N TYR A 14 -3.88 2.01 14.04
CA TYR A 14 -3.32 0.69 14.38
C TYR A 14 -2.47 0.12 13.24
N VAL A 15 -2.98 0.17 12.00
CA VAL A 15 -2.28 -0.32 10.81
C VAL A 15 -1.04 0.51 10.52
N GLU A 16 -1.15 1.85 10.54
CA GLU A 16 -0.02 2.74 10.31
C GLU A 16 1.08 2.60 11.36
N ASP A 17 0.71 2.45 12.63
CA ASP A 17 1.68 2.25 13.72
C ASP A 17 2.39 0.90 13.61
N ALA A 18 1.66 -0.15 13.22
CA ALA A 18 2.28 -1.44 12.92
C ALA A 18 3.24 -1.34 11.74
N ALA A 19 2.85 -0.64 10.67
CA ALA A 19 3.69 -0.41 9.50
C ALA A 19 4.99 0.33 9.87
N ARG A 20 4.90 1.42 10.64
CA ARG A 20 6.09 2.17 11.11
C ARG A 20 7.03 1.30 11.95
N ARG A 21 6.49 0.45 12.84
CA ARG A 21 7.31 -0.49 13.65
C ARG A 21 8.03 -1.51 12.79
N VAL A 22 7.32 -2.14 11.85
CA VAL A 22 7.91 -3.14 10.95
C VAL A 22 8.95 -2.50 10.04
N PHE A 23 8.66 -1.38 9.39
CA PHE A 23 9.62 -0.67 8.53
C PHE A 23 10.89 -0.29 9.28
N ARG A 24 10.76 0.18 10.52
CA ARG A 24 11.92 0.48 11.38
C ARG A 24 12.77 -0.77 11.64
N SER A 25 12.17 -1.94 11.86
CA SER A 25 12.93 -3.18 12.13
C SER A 25 13.74 -3.65 10.90
N TYR A 26 13.35 -3.27 9.68
CA TYR A 26 14.08 -3.50 8.44
C TYR A 26 14.97 -2.31 8.02
N ASN A 27 15.15 -1.31 8.91
CA ASN A 27 15.94 -0.11 8.68
C ASN A 27 15.43 0.79 7.53
N TYR A 28 14.10 0.86 7.34
CA TYR A 28 13.49 1.83 6.44
C TYR A 28 13.24 3.16 7.15
N HIS A 29 13.46 4.25 6.42
CA HIS A 29 13.26 5.62 6.88
C HIS A 29 12.10 6.28 6.14
N GLU A 30 11.32 7.10 6.85
CA GLU A 30 10.20 7.79 6.24
C GLU A 30 10.65 8.84 5.22
N ILE A 31 10.00 8.84 4.05
CA ILE A 31 10.08 9.91 3.07
C ILE A 31 8.70 10.52 2.86
N ARG A 32 8.63 11.83 2.77
CA ARG A 32 7.41 12.58 2.43
C ARG A 32 7.64 13.37 1.16
N THR A 33 7.04 12.94 0.07
CA THR A 33 7.08 13.63 -1.22
C THR A 33 5.87 14.56 -1.36
N PRO A 34 5.95 15.61 -2.20
CA PRO A 34 4.82 16.46 -2.50
C PRO A 34 3.60 15.68 -3.00
N VAL A 35 2.42 16.22 -2.77
CA VAL A 35 1.15 15.68 -3.31
C VAL A 35 0.97 16.10 -4.76
N LEU A 36 1.51 17.27 -5.12
CA LEU A 36 1.54 17.83 -6.47
C LEU A 36 2.91 17.65 -7.07
N GLU A 37 2.96 17.13 -8.27
CA GLU A 37 4.17 16.91 -9.04
C GLU A 37 3.97 17.35 -10.49
N GLU A 38 5.05 17.53 -11.23
CA GLU A 38 4.97 17.74 -12.67
C GLU A 38 4.34 16.53 -13.35
N THR A 39 3.41 16.77 -14.27
CA THR A 39 2.70 15.70 -15.01
C THR A 39 3.67 14.75 -15.73
N GLN A 40 4.76 15.30 -16.25
CA GLN A 40 5.79 14.53 -16.95
C GLN A 40 6.48 13.48 -16.10
N LEU A 41 6.55 13.69 -14.78
CA LEU A 41 7.10 12.68 -13.86
C LEU A 41 6.35 11.36 -13.99
N PHE A 42 5.03 11.42 -13.95
CA PHE A 42 4.20 10.22 -14.04
C PHE A 42 4.08 9.69 -15.46
N ALA A 43 4.02 10.55 -16.47
CA ALA A 43 4.00 10.11 -17.88
C ALA A 43 5.24 9.26 -18.21
N ARG A 44 6.43 9.72 -17.84
CA ARG A 44 7.69 9.00 -18.06
C ARG A 44 7.86 7.80 -17.11
N GLY A 45 7.50 7.96 -15.84
CA GLY A 45 7.72 6.93 -14.82
C GLY A 45 6.73 5.78 -14.92
N VAL A 46 5.44 6.07 -15.04
CA VAL A 46 4.35 5.05 -15.01
C VAL A 46 4.15 4.40 -16.39
N GLY A 47 4.39 5.15 -17.47
CA GLY A 47 4.19 4.74 -18.86
C GLY A 47 2.99 5.44 -19.51
N GLU A 48 3.23 6.09 -20.64
CA GLU A 48 2.26 6.93 -21.36
C GLU A 48 1.00 6.17 -21.79
N GLU A 49 1.11 4.87 -22.08
CA GLU A 49 0.01 4.01 -22.55
C GLU A 49 -0.79 3.34 -21.39
N THR A 50 -0.44 3.63 -20.14
CA THR A 50 -1.14 3.04 -19.00
C THR A 50 -2.50 3.73 -18.76
N ASP A 51 -3.49 2.98 -18.24
CA ASP A 51 -4.78 3.56 -17.89
C ASP A 51 -4.64 4.69 -16.86
N ILE A 52 -3.65 4.62 -15.98
CA ILE A 52 -3.36 5.67 -15.00
C ILE A 52 -3.06 6.98 -15.70
N VAL A 53 -2.10 6.99 -16.63
CA VAL A 53 -1.66 8.21 -17.32
C VAL A 53 -2.74 8.70 -18.30
N THR A 54 -3.35 7.79 -19.05
CA THR A 54 -4.31 8.18 -20.11
C THR A 54 -5.68 8.61 -19.60
N LYS A 55 -6.12 8.12 -18.41
CA LYS A 55 -7.52 8.28 -17.96
C LYS A 55 -7.70 8.67 -16.49
N GLU A 56 -6.74 8.33 -15.63
CA GLU A 56 -6.98 8.35 -14.19
C GLU A 56 -6.27 9.50 -13.45
N MET A 57 -5.34 10.22 -14.07
CA MET A 57 -4.66 11.35 -13.45
C MET A 57 -5.60 12.55 -13.27
N TYR A 58 -5.45 13.27 -12.16
CA TYR A 58 -5.98 14.61 -11.94
C TYR A 58 -4.91 15.62 -12.34
N THR A 59 -4.97 16.08 -13.58
CA THR A 59 -4.02 17.02 -14.17
C THR A 59 -4.68 18.38 -14.36
N PHE A 60 -3.93 19.45 -14.12
CA PHE A 60 -4.35 20.84 -14.33
C PHE A 60 -3.13 21.70 -14.68
N GLU A 61 -3.40 22.85 -15.27
CA GLU A 61 -2.40 23.83 -15.62
C GLU A 61 -2.24 24.84 -14.47
N ASP A 62 -0.99 25.12 -14.09
CA ASP A 62 -0.69 26.17 -13.11
C ASP A 62 -0.62 27.54 -13.83
N ARG A 63 -0.53 28.63 -13.08
CA ARG A 63 -0.57 30.00 -13.58
C ARG A 63 0.57 30.34 -14.54
N ASP A 64 1.70 29.67 -14.44
CA ASP A 64 2.87 29.81 -15.31
C ASP A 64 2.80 28.94 -16.57
N GLY A 65 1.72 28.17 -16.77
CA GLY A 65 1.53 27.24 -17.87
C GLY A 65 2.14 25.86 -17.64
N SER A 66 2.71 25.57 -16.47
CA SER A 66 3.22 24.25 -16.14
C SER A 66 2.06 23.28 -15.89
N SER A 67 2.24 22.02 -16.31
CA SER A 67 1.26 20.96 -16.10
C SER A 67 1.55 20.20 -14.81
N LEU A 68 0.64 20.29 -13.86
CA LEU A 68 0.72 19.64 -12.56
C LEU A 68 -0.29 18.51 -12.43
N THR A 69 0.06 17.52 -11.63
CA THR A 69 -0.78 16.34 -11.39
C THR A 69 -0.80 16.00 -9.91
N LEU A 70 -1.97 15.72 -9.36
CA LEU A 70 -2.09 15.05 -8.06
C LEU A 70 -1.54 13.62 -8.18
N ARG A 71 -0.55 13.26 -7.37
CA ARG A 71 0.17 11.98 -7.48
C ARG A 71 -0.78 10.77 -7.48
N PRO A 72 -0.75 9.94 -8.53
CA PRO A 72 -1.56 8.72 -8.62
C PRO A 72 -0.93 7.52 -7.92
N GLU A 73 0.36 7.63 -7.59
CA GLU A 73 1.21 6.66 -6.89
C GLU A 73 2.44 7.39 -6.34
N ALA A 74 3.29 6.75 -5.55
CA ALA A 74 4.41 7.44 -4.91
C ALA A 74 5.78 7.01 -5.42
N THR A 75 5.93 5.85 -6.07
CA THR A 75 7.23 5.31 -6.49
C THR A 75 8.00 6.29 -7.39
N ALA A 76 7.33 6.87 -8.40
CA ALA A 76 7.95 7.87 -9.27
C ALA A 76 8.43 9.12 -8.50
N SER A 77 7.63 9.58 -7.52
CA SER A 77 8.01 10.72 -6.67
C SER A 77 9.20 10.39 -5.75
N VAL A 78 9.28 9.16 -5.23
CA VAL A 78 10.41 8.70 -4.42
C VAL A 78 11.68 8.62 -5.28
N ILE A 79 11.59 8.08 -6.50
CA ILE A 79 12.75 8.00 -7.42
C ILE A 79 13.20 9.39 -7.87
N ARG A 80 12.28 10.33 -8.16
CA ARG A 80 12.63 11.73 -8.42
C ARG A 80 13.42 12.32 -7.24
N ALA A 81 12.91 12.16 -6.03
CA ALA A 81 13.58 12.64 -4.81
C ALA A 81 14.97 11.97 -4.63
N TYR A 82 15.07 10.67 -4.90
CA TYR A 82 16.34 9.93 -4.88
C TYR A 82 17.37 10.56 -5.84
N ILE A 83 16.96 10.89 -7.06
CA ILE A 83 17.82 11.51 -8.08
C ILE A 83 18.22 12.95 -7.67
N GLU A 84 17.24 13.79 -7.35
CA GLU A 84 17.46 15.22 -7.07
C GLU A 84 18.34 15.45 -5.83
N HIS A 85 18.14 14.63 -4.78
CA HIS A 85 18.92 14.72 -3.55
C HIS A 85 20.18 13.87 -3.53
N ARG A 86 20.57 13.29 -4.69
CA ARG A 86 21.77 12.46 -4.85
C ARG A 86 21.89 11.39 -3.79
N LEU A 87 20.79 10.67 -3.52
CA LEU A 87 20.80 9.60 -2.53
C LEU A 87 21.67 8.41 -2.97
N ASP A 88 21.98 8.32 -4.25
CA ASP A 88 22.98 7.41 -4.85
C ASP A 88 24.38 7.56 -4.23
N GLN A 89 24.73 8.73 -3.69
CA GLN A 89 26.00 9.00 -3.03
C GLN A 89 26.05 8.55 -1.57
N ARG A 90 24.92 8.18 -0.99
CA ARG A 90 24.86 7.66 0.38
C ARG A 90 25.27 6.18 0.40
N PRO A 91 25.94 5.71 1.45
CA PRO A 91 26.36 4.32 1.54
C PRO A 91 25.16 3.36 1.63
N GLY A 92 25.29 2.21 0.95
CA GLY A 92 24.34 1.10 1.04
C GLY A 92 23.05 1.31 0.23
N VAL A 93 22.15 0.37 0.39
CA VAL A 93 20.80 0.42 -0.21
C VAL A 93 19.98 1.49 0.49
N GLN A 94 19.37 2.37 -0.29
CA GLN A 94 18.48 3.39 0.25
C GLN A 94 17.10 2.77 0.48
N LYS A 95 16.73 2.64 1.74
CA LYS A 95 15.48 2.02 2.20
C LYS A 95 14.52 3.11 2.69
N LEU A 96 13.48 3.40 1.91
CA LEU A 96 12.55 4.50 2.16
C LEU A 96 11.13 3.96 2.23
N TYR A 97 10.30 4.48 3.15
CA TYR A 97 8.87 4.18 3.19
C TYR A 97 8.04 5.46 3.22
N TYR A 98 6.81 5.36 2.78
CA TYR A 98 5.83 6.45 2.79
C TYR A 98 4.45 5.96 3.23
N ILE A 99 3.69 6.86 3.86
CA ILE A 99 2.26 6.69 4.18
C ILE A 99 1.57 7.98 3.75
N GLY A 100 0.54 7.89 2.93
CA GLY A 100 -0.17 9.11 2.54
C GLY A 100 -1.18 8.95 1.41
N PRO A 101 -1.86 10.05 1.06
CA PRO A 101 -2.92 10.07 0.07
C PRO A 101 -2.39 9.98 -1.37
N MET A 102 -3.14 9.26 -2.21
CA MET A 102 -2.99 9.17 -3.65
C MET A 102 -4.31 9.52 -4.32
N PHE A 103 -4.26 9.87 -5.61
CA PHE A 103 -5.42 10.40 -6.32
C PHE A 103 -5.56 9.74 -7.69
N ARG A 104 -6.69 9.06 -7.92
CA ARG A 104 -7.02 8.49 -9.23
C ARG A 104 -8.46 8.78 -9.60
N ARG A 105 -8.69 9.17 -10.83
CA ARG A 105 -10.01 9.46 -11.39
C ARG A 105 -10.76 8.18 -11.78
N GLU A 106 -10.68 7.17 -10.94
CA GLU A 106 -11.39 5.92 -11.14
C GLU A 106 -12.90 6.04 -10.88
N ARG A 107 -13.67 5.11 -11.45
CA ARG A 107 -15.08 4.96 -11.08
C ARG A 107 -15.17 4.45 -9.63
N PRO A 108 -15.82 5.20 -8.73
CA PRO A 108 -15.91 4.81 -7.32
C PRO A 108 -16.63 3.47 -7.16
N GLN A 109 -16.03 2.59 -6.35
CA GLN A 109 -16.63 1.32 -5.93
C GLN A 109 -16.06 0.92 -4.57
N LYS A 110 -16.60 -0.14 -3.96
CA LYS A 110 -16.11 -0.62 -2.65
C LYS A 110 -14.60 -0.87 -2.69
N GLY A 111 -13.84 -0.19 -1.82
CA GLY A 111 -12.38 -0.27 -1.75
C GLY A 111 -11.61 0.46 -2.87
N ARG A 112 -12.29 1.29 -3.70
CA ARG A 112 -11.67 2.18 -4.68
C ARG A 112 -12.27 3.58 -4.57
N TYR A 113 -11.44 4.51 -4.17
CA TYR A 113 -11.80 5.91 -3.98
C TYR A 113 -10.94 6.80 -4.86
N ARG A 114 -11.44 7.97 -5.20
CA ARG A 114 -10.69 8.97 -5.99
C ARG A 114 -9.54 9.57 -5.22
N GLN A 115 -9.68 9.75 -3.91
CA GLN A 115 -8.59 9.91 -2.96
C GLN A 115 -8.58 8.66 -2.11
N PHE A 116 -7.44 7.99 -2.04
CA PHE A 116 -7.19 6.79 -1.27
C PHE A 116 -5.81 6.87 -0.62
N PHE A 117 -5.53 6.03 0.34
CA PHE A 117 -4.26 6.05 1.04
C PHE A 117 -3.40 4.84 0.65
N GLN A 118 -2.11 5.07 0.63
CA GLN A 118 -1.13 4.02 0.41
C GLN A 118 -0.08 4.00 1.51
N ILE A 119 0.27 2.79 1.92
CA ILE A 119 1.47 2.45 2.69
C ILE A 119 2.41 1.77 1.71
N GLY A 120 3.62 2.30 1.51
CA GLY A 120 4.56 1.69 0.59
C GLY A 120 6.01 1.87 1.02
N ALA A 121 6.89 1.07 0.42
CA ALA A 121 8.32 1.13 0.69
C ALA A 121 9.12 0.80 -0.57
N GLU A 122 10.28 1.45 -0.69
CA GLU A 122 11.20 1.37 -1.82
C GLU A 122 12.62 1.07 -1.31
N ALA A 123 13.29 0.07 -1.89
CA ALA A 123 14.69 -0.25 -1.66
C ALA A 123 15.46 -0.05 -2.95
N ILE A 124 16.37 0.94 -2.98
CA ILE A 124 17.03 1.43 -4.18
C ILE A 124 18.53 1.26 -4.06
N GLY A 125 19.20 0.77 -5.10
CA GLY A 125 20.65 0.63 -5.18
C GLY A 125 21.17 -0.80 -5.17
N SER A 126 20.33 -1.84 -5.38
CA SER A 126 20.79 -3.22 -5.46
C SER A 126 19.95 -4.07 -6.41
N GLU A 127 20.60 -4.91 -7.22
CA GLU A 127 19.97 -5.91 -8.07
C GLU A 127 19.82 -7.28 -7.39
N SER A 128 20.24 -7.41 -6.13
CA SER A 128 20.28 -8.70 -5.44
C SER A 128 18.89 -9.30 -5.26
N PRO A 129 18.66 -10.57 -5.67
CA PRO A 129 17.42 -11.29 -5.41
C PRO A 129 17.13 -11.50 -3.91
N PHE A 130 18.17 -11.40 -3.07
CA PHE A 130 18.01 -11.39 -1.62
C PHE A 130 17.16 -10.20 -1.15
N LEU A 131 17.38 -9.02 -1.75
CA LEU A 131 16.62 -7.81 -1.43
C LEU A 131 15.15 -7.96 -1.82
N ASP A 132 14.85 -8.65 -2.92
CA ASP A 132 13.47 -8.94 -3.33
C ASP A 132 12.75 -9.77 -2.28
N ALA A 133 13.42 -10.83 -1.81
CA ALA A 133 12.88 -11.67 -0.75
C ALA A 133 12.73 -10.93 0.58
N GLU A 134 13.67 -10.02 0.94
CA GLU A 134 13.58 -9.19 2.15
C GLU A 134 12.37 -8.24 2.09
N VAL A 135 12.14 -7.61 0.94
CA VAL A 135 10.98 -6.71 0.74
C VAL A 135 9.66 -7.49 0.86
N ILE A 136 9.59 -8.69 0.28
CA ILE A 136 8.41 -9.55 0.39
C ILE A 136 8.20 -10.03 1.83
N GLU A 137 9.28 -10.46 2.51
CA GLU A 137 9.25 -10.83 3.93
C GLU A 137 8.69 -9.69 4.80
N MET A 138 9.18 -8.47 4.61
CA MET A 138 8.71 -7.30 5.35
C MET A 138 7.20 -7.06 5.20
N VAL A 139 6.64 -7.30 4.02
CA VAL A 139 5.18 -7.25 3.79
C VAL A 139 4.46 -8.34 4.57
N VAL A 140 4.95 -9.57 4.52
CA VAL A 140 4.37 -10.70 5.26
C VAL A 140 4.42 -10.44 6.77
N GLU A 141 5.53 -9.92 7.28
CA GLU A 141 5.66 -9.55 8.69
C GLU A 141 4.73 -8.40 9.09
N LEU A 142 4.49 -7.42 8.21
CA LEU A 142 3.47 -6.40 8.46
C LEU A 142 2.08 -7.02 8.60
N PHE A 143 1.70 -7.95 7.71
CA PHE A 143 0.40 -8.60 7.77
C PHE A 143 0.27 -9.50 9.00
N ARG A 144 1.35 -10.17 9.43
CA ARG A 144 1.40 -10.90 10.70
C ARG A 144 1.24 -9.96 11.91
N ALA A 145 1.96 -8.81 11.90
CA ALA A 145 1.90 -7.83 12.98
C ALA A 145 0.50 -7.25 13.22
N ILE A 146 -0.27 -7.07 12.15
CA ILE A 146 -1.68 -6.65 12.22
C ILE A 146 -2.66 -7.83 12.31
N ARG A 147 -2.14 -9.07 12.37
CA ARG A 147 -2.93 -10.32 12.41
C ARG A 147 -3.95 -10.44 11.27
N LEU A 148 -3.54 -10.08 10.05
CA LEU A 148 -4.31 -10.33 8.85
C LEU A 148 -4.16 -11.81 8.48
N GLU A 149 -5.24 -12.56 8.52
CA GLU A 149 -5.28 -13.98 8.17
C GLU A 149 -5.88 -14.19 6.77
N GLY A 150 -5.61 -15.34 6.14
CA GLY A 150 -6.26 -15.73 4.88
C GLY A 150 -5.79 -14.98 3.64
N PHE A 151 -4.69 -14.24 3.70
CA PHE A 151 -4.05 -13.65 2.53
C PHE A 151 -3.23 -14.69 1.76
N LYS A 152 -3.05 -14.47 0.46
CA LYS A 152 -2.18 -15.27 -0.42
C LYS A 152 -1.17 -14.37 -1.10
N LEU A 153 0.09 -14.78 -1.08
CA LEU A 153 1.17 -14.14 -1.82
C LEU A 153 1.29 -14.79 -3.21
N LEU A 154 1.10 -13.99 -4.24
CA LEU A 154 1.30 -14.37 -5.63
C LEU A 154 2.64 -13.83 -6.11
N LEU A 155 3.42 -14.67 -6.78
CA LEU A 155 4.77 -14.35 -7.25
C LEU A 155 4.90 -14.63 -8.75
N ASN A 156 5.57 -13.75 -9.48
CA ASN A 156 5.92 -13.93 -10.89
C ASN A 156 7.22 -13.22 -11.24
N SER A 157 7.72 -13.47 -12.43
CA SER A 157 8.76 -12.68 -13.08
C SER A 157 8.25 -12.17 -14.44
N VAL A 158 8.34 -10.87 -14.66
CA VAL A 158 8.05 -10.27 -15.99
C VAL A 158 9.31 -10.13 -16.85
N GLY A 159 10.43 -10.70 -16.42
CA GLY A 159 11.70 -10.69 -17.12
C GLY A 159 12.34 -9.28 -17.23
N CYS A 160 13.51 -9.23 -17.83
CA CYS A 160 14.17 -7.98 -18.21
C CYS A 160 13.52 -7.40 -19.50
N PRO A 161 13.91 -6.19 -19.94
CA PRO A 161 13.40 -5.59 -21.17
C PRO A 161 13.56 -6.50 -22.41
N GLU A 162 14.64 -7.25 -22.50
CA GLU A 162 14.91 -8.18 -23.61
C GLU A 162 13.95 -9.38 -23.57
N CYS A 163 13.77 -10.00 -22.41
CA CYS A 163 12.79 -11.08 -22.22
C CYS A 163 11.39 -10.59 -22.60
N ARG A 164 11.00 -9.43 -22.13
CA ARG A 164 9.67 -8.84 -22.40
C ARG A 164 9.48 -8.56 -23.89
N LYS A 165 10.49 -8.03 -24.56
CA LYS A 165 10.42 -7.75 -26.01
C LYS A 165 10.20 -9.05 -26.79
N ALA A 166 10.98 -10.09 -26.53
CA ALA A 166 10.86 -11.40 -27.17
C ALA A 166 9.51 -12.06 -26.86
N PHE A 167 9.10 -12.04 -25.59
CA PHE A 167 7.83 -12.62 -25.18
C PHE A 167 6.62 -11.86 -25.75
N SER A 168 6.66 -10.52 -25.79
CA SER A 168 5.60 -9.69 -26.37
C SER A 168 5.39 -9.98 -27.85
N ALA A 169 6.47 -10.23 -28.61
CA ALA A 169 6.37 -10.63 -30.01
C ALA A 169 5.63 -11.99 -30.13
N LYS A 170 6.05 -13.00 -29.34
CA LYS A 170 5.41 -14.30 -29.30
C LYS A 170 3.95 -14.23 -28.86
N LEU A 171 3.68 -13.45 -27.83
CA LEU A 171 2.32 -13.25 -27.31
C LEU A 171 1.39 -12.60 -28.35
N ARG A 172 1.88 -11.62 -29.13
CA ARG A 172 1.12 -11.02 -30.24
C ARG A 172 0.74 -12.05 -31.30
N GLU A 173 1.67 -12.94 -31.68
CA GLU A 173 1.39 -14.03 -32.63
C GLU A 173 0.26 -14.95 -32.13
N GLU A 174 0.28 -15.33 -30.87
CA GLU A 174 -0.75 -16.18 -30.28
C GLU A 174 -2.07 -15.43 -30.10
N LEU A 175 -2.03 -14.18 -29.65
CA LEU A 175 -3.23 -13.34 -29.51
C LEU A 175 -3.92 -13.07 -30.84
N ALA A 176 -3.17 -12.91 -31.95
CA ALA A 176 -3.76 -12.73 -33.28
C ALA A 176 -4.68 -13.90 -33.69
N LYS A 177 -4.37 -15.12 -33.25
CA LYS A 177 -5.17 -16.32 -33.54
C LYS A 177 -6.51 -16.35 -32.78
N VAL A 178 -6.55 -15.75 -31.58
CA VAL A 178 -7.70 -15.82 -30.66
C VAL A 178 -8.40 -14.47 -30.45
N ALA A 179 -7.88 -13.39 -31.01
CA ALA A 179 -8.39 -12.02 -30.82
C ALA A 179 -9.91 -11.87 -31.10
N PRO A 180 -10.48 -12.52 -32.15
CA PRO A 180 -11.94 -12.41 -32.41
C PRO A 180 -12.82 -12.91 -31.25
N SER A 181 -12.30 -13.85 -30.44
CA SER A 181 -13.02 -14.46 -29.32
C SER A 181 -12.83 -13.71 -28.00
N LEU A 182 -11.97 -12.69 -27.95
CA LEU A 182 -11.70 -11.89 -26.75
C LEU A 182 -12.64 -10.68 -26.65
N CYS A 183 -12.82 -10.14 -25.44
CA CYS A 183 -13.56 -8.93 -25.21
C CYS A 183 -12.96 -7.71 -25.94
N ALA A 184 -13.75 -6.65 -26.14
CA ALA A 184 -13.34 -5.48 -26.92
C ALA A 184 -12.05 -4.82 -26.38
N ASP A 185 -11.90 -4.75 -25.05
CA ASP A 185 -10.69 -4.21 -24.45
C ASP A 185 -9.46 -5.08 -24.69
N CYS A 186 -9.59 -6.41 -24.60
CA CYS A 186 -8.51 -7.35 -24.88
C CYS A 186 -8.09 -7.34 -26.35
N ARG A 187 -9.02 -7.17 -27.28
CA ARG A 187 -8.69 -6.99 -28.70
C ARG A 187 -7.82 -5.77 -28.94
N ARG A 188 -8.20 -4.62 -28.36
CA ARG A 188 -7.40 -3.39 -28.45
C ARG A 188 -6.02 -3.56 -27.80
N ARG A 189 -5.97 -4.14 -26.58
CA ARG A 189 -4.72 -4.39 -25.83
C ARG A 189 -3.79 -5.36 -26.56
N ALA A 190 -4.31 -6.33 -27.29
CA ALA A 190 -3.50 -7.25 -28.09
C ALA A 190 -2.59 -6.53 -29.10
N GLU A 191 -3.05 -5.41 -29.62
CA GLU A 191 -2.27 -4.58 -30.57
C GLU A 191 -1.34 -3.61 -29.84
N THR A 192 -1.84 -2.88 -28.84
CA THR A 192 -1.10 -1.80 -28.17
C THR A 192 -0.17 -2.29 -27.08
N ASN A 193 -0.68 -3.11 -26.14
CA ASN A 193 0.08 -3.65 -25.01
C ASN A 193 -0.36 -5.09 -24.69
N PRO A 194 0.17 -6.12 -25.38
CA PRO A 194 -0.29 -7.50 -25.30
C PRO A 194 -0.19 -8.08 -23.88
N LEU A 195 0.79 -7.68 -23.08
CA LEU A 195 0.93 -8.13 -21.69
C LEU A 195 -0.30 -7.78 -20.85
N ARG A 196 -0.99 -6.68 -21.14
CA ARG A 196 -2.20 -6.25 -20.42
C ARG A 196 -3.41 -7.14 -20.68
N VAL A 197 -3.38 -7.97 -21.70
CA VAL A 197 -4.41 -8.99 -21.94
C VAL A 197 -4.42 -10.03 -20.81
N LEU A 198 -3.24 -10.37 -20.28
CA LEU A 198 -3.08 -11.34 -19.19
C LEU A 198 -3.77 -10.89 -17.88
N ASP A 199 -4.05 -9.59 -17.71
CA ASP A 199 -4.77 -9.02 -16.56
C ASP A 199 -6.29 -8.89 -16.79
N CYS A 200 -6.83 -9.45 -17.85
CA CYS A 200 -8.27 -9.41 -18.10
C CYS A 200 -9.05 -10.12 -16.98
N LYS A 201 -10.18 -9.52 -16.58
CA LYS A 201 -11.06 -10.06 -15.53
C LYS A 201 -12.40 -10.55 -16.09
N VAL A 202 -12.59 -10.48 -17.40
CA VAL A 202 -13.81 -10.98 -18.08
C VAL A 202 -13.83 -12.50 -18.00
N PRO A 203 -14.87 -13.11 -17.40
CA PRO A 203 -14.91 -14.57 -17.19
C PRO A 203 -14.78 -15.39 -18.47
N GLU A 204 -15.38 -14.92 -19.55
CA GLU A 204 -15.38 -15.60 -20.85
C GLU A 204 -14.00 -15.63 -21.50
N ASP A 205 -13.15 -14.64 -21.22
CA ASP A 205 -11.79 -14.55 -21.73
C ASP A 205 -10.83 -15.48 -20.96
N GLN A 206 -11.15 -15.90 -19.72
CA GLN A 206 -10.22 -16.62 -18.85
C GLN A 206 -9.69 -17.93 -19.48
N PRO A 207 -10.53 -18.83 -20.03
CA PRO A 207 -10.02 -20.08 -20.63
C PRO A 207 -9.07 -19.84 -21.81
N ILE A 208 -9.33 -18.78 -22.59
CA ILE A 208 -8.48 -18.42 -23.74
C ILE A 208 -7.13 -17.90 -23.23
N ILE A 209 -7.15 -17.04 -22.23
CA ILE A 209 -5.93 -16.42 -21.68
C ILE A 209 -5.10 -17.45 -20.91
N ASP A 210 -5.74 -18.43 -20.25
CA ASP A 210 -5.03 -19.52 -19.54
C ASP A 210 -4.26 -20.44 -20.50
N ALA A 211 -4.67 -20.52 -21.76
CA ALA A 211 -4.00 -21.28 -22.81
C ALA A 211 -2.83 -20.51 -23.48
N LEU A 212 -2.66 -19.21 -23.19
CA LEU A 212 -1.56 -18.41 -23.76
C LEU A 212 -0.21 -18.81 -23.15
N PRO A 213 0.92 -18.61 -23.87
CA PRO A 213 2.25 -18.91 -23.35
C PRO A 213 2.58 -18.11 -22.09
N SER A 214 3.42 -18.67 -21.25
CA SER A 214 3.93 -18.04 -20.03
C SER A 214 5.24 -17.31 -20.29
N ILE A 215 5.41 -16.11 -19.69
CA ILE A 215 6.71 -15.43 -19.74
C ILE A 215 7.81 -16.21 -19.02
N LEU A 216 7.47 -17.05 -18.04
CA LEU A 216 8.43 -17.87 -17.31
C LEU A 216 9.18 -18.86 -18.20
N ASP A 217 8.55 -19.32 -19.30
CA ASP A 217 9.18 -20.20 -20.28
C ASP A 217 10.13 -19.45 -21.23
N HIS A 218 10.10 -18.13 -21.22
CA HIS A 218 10.86 -17.23 -22.09
C HIS A 218 11.87 -16.35 -21.35
N LEU A 219 12.15 -16.64 -20.07
CA LEU A 219 13.17 -15.93 -19.31
C LEU A 219 14.56 -16.26 -19.82
N CYS A 220 15.42 -15.25 -19.97
CA CYS A 220 16.85 -15.45 -20.16
C CYS A 220 17.46 -16.10 -18.91
N GLU A 221 18.67 -16.66 -19.05
CA GLU A 221 19.37 -17.34 -17.96
C GLU A 221 19.50 -16.44 -16.69
N GLY A 222 19.88 -15.17 -16.86
CA GLY A 222 20.00 -14.24 -15.74
C GLY A 222 18.68 -13.97 -15.02
N CYS A 223 17.56 -13.82 -15.75
CA CYS A 223 16.24 -13.65 -15.14
C CYS A 223 15.73 -14.92 -14.46
N ARG A 224 16.02 -16.09 -15.03
CA ARG A 224 15.67 -17.39 -14.43
C ARG A 224 16.44 -17.59 -13.13
N THR A 225 17.77 -17.42 -13.16
CA THR A 225 18.63 -17.55 -11.97
C THR A 225 18.20 -16.59 -10.86
N HIS A 226 17.87 -15.35 -11.21
CA HIS A 226 17.36 -14.35 -10.25
C HIS A 226 16.04 -14.83 -9.62
N PHE A 227 15.08 -15.26 -10.44
CA PHE A 227 13.77 -15.68 -9.96
C PHE A 227 13.83 -16.94 -9.09
N ASP A 228 14.68 -17.91 -9.48
CA ASP A 228 14.92 -19.12 -8.69
C ASP A 228 15.58 -18.80 -7.34
N ALA A 229 16.46 -17.79 -7.30
CA ALA A 229 17.07 -17.33 -6.06
C ALA A 229 16.03 -16.66 -5.13
N VAL A 230 15.14 -15.82 -5.66
CA VAL A 230 14.04 -15.23 -4.88
C VAL A 230 13.18 -16.31 -4.23
N GLN A 231 12.77 -17.33 -5.02
CA GLN A 231 11.95 -18.43 -4.52
C GLN A 231 12.68 -19.20 -3.39
N ARG A 232 13.96 -19.50 -3.54
CA ARG A 232 14.75 -20.17 -2.50
C ARG A 232 14.80 -19.33 -1.22
N TYR A 233 15.10 -18.02 -1.32
CA TYR A 233 15.16 -17.16 -0.16
C TYR A 233 13.82 -17.01 0.56
N LEU A 234 12.69 -17.06 -0.14
CA LEU A 234 11.37 -17.07 0.47
C LEU A 234 11.08 -18.40 1.16
N THR A 235 11.46 -19.53 0.52
CA THR A 235 11.32 -20.87 1.09
C THR A 235 12.15 -21.03 2.37
N ASP A 236 13.41 -20.57 2.36
CA ASP A 236 14.30 -20.57 3.54
C ASP A 236 13.73 -19.81 4.74
N ARG A 237 12.87 -18.80 4.47
CA ARG A 237 12.16 -17.99 5.47
C ARG A 237 10.78 -18.53 5.84
N ALA A 238 10.41 -19.72 5.35
CA ALA A 238 9.07 -20.30 5.53
C ALA A 238 7.93 -19.35 5.11
N ILE A 239 8.14 -18.61 4.02
CA ILE A 239 7.12 -17.75 3.42
C ILE A 239 6.46 -18.52 2.30
N GLU A 240 5.16 -18.78 2.45
CA GLU A 240 4.34 -19.45 1.45
C GLU A 240 4.02 -18.49 0.30
N PHE A 241 4.13 -18.97 -0.93
CA PHE A 241 3.79 -18.21 -2.14
C PHE A 241 3.22 -19.14 -3.22
N GLU A 242 2.46 -18.54 -4.12
CA GLU A 242 1.93 -19.20 -5.31
C GLU A 242 2.53 -18.58 -6.57
N ILE A 243 3.14 -19.37 -7.44
CA ILE A 243 3.59 -18.89 -8.75
C ILE A 243 2.37 -18.62 -9.61
N ARG A 244 2.26 -17.37 -10.09
CA ARG A 244 1.16 -16.96 -10.94
C ARG A 244 1.69 -16.39 -12.27
N PRO A 245 1.88 -17.21 -13.30
CA PRO A 245 2.51 -16.81 -14.57
C PRO A 245 1.81 -15.67 -15.30
N ARG A 246 0.51 -15.47 -15.02
CA ARG A 246 -0.31 -14.39 -15.59
C ARG A 246 -0.25 -13.08 -14.77
N LEU A 247 0.47 -13.07 -13.64
CA LEU A 247 0.56 -11.87 -12.82
C LEU A 247 1.39 -10.82 -13.56
N VAL A 248 0.71 -9.81 -14.10
CA VAL A 248 1.26 -8.59 -14.66
C VAL A 248 0.76 -7.39 -13.87
N ARG A 249 1.51 -6.30 -13.89
CA ARG A 249 1.17 -5.09 -13.12
C ARG A 249 0.65 -3.98 -14.05
N GLY A 250 -0.10 -3.06 -13.45
CA GLY A 250 -0.70 -1.92 -14.15
C GLY A 250 0.27 -0.79 -14.52
N LEU A 251 1.55 -0.96 -14.21
CA LEU A 251 2.61 0.03 -14.38
C LEU A 251 3.72 -0.59 -15.25
N ASP A 252 4.22 0.15 -16.22
CA ASP A 252 5.11 -0.40 -17.25
C ASP A 252 6.58 -0.49 -16.80
N TYR A 253 6.94 0.14 -15.68
CA TYR A 253 8.31 0.17 -15.18
C TYR A 253 8.79 -1.15 -14.56
N TYR A 254 7.90 -2.08 -14.26
CA TYR A 254 8.31 -3.33 -13.61
C TYR A 254 9.22 -4.19 -14.46
N THR A 255 10.23 -4.78 -13.82
CA THR A 255 11.19 -5.72 -14.40
C THR A 255 11.39 -6.89 -13.45
N ARG A 256 11.80 -8.07 -13.97
CA ARG A 256 12.11 -9.26 -13.15
C ARG A 256 10.98 -9.59 -12.16
N THR A 257 11.25 -9.56 -10.86
CA THR A 257 10.31 -9.96 -9.80
C THR A 257 9.08 -9.06 -9.74
N THR A 258 7.90 -9.66 -9.77
CA THR A 258 6.63 -9.01 -9.45
C THR A 258 5.86 -9.86 -8.44
N PHE A 259 5.16 -9.21 -7.53
CA PHE A 259 4.38 -9.88 -6.51
C PHE A 259 3.10 -9.12 -6.16
N GLU A 260 2.13 -9.86 -5.67
CA GLU A 260 0.84 -9.32 -5.26
C GLU A 260 0.33 -10.09 -4.05
N VAL A 261 -0.31 -9.41 -3.11
CA VAL A 261 -1.05 -10.08 -2.07
C VAL A 261 -2.53 -9.88 -2.29
N VAL A 262 -3.26 -10.98 -2.27
CA VAL A 262 -4.71 -11.02 -2.43
C VAL A 262 -5.39 -11.51 -1.16
N HIS A 263 -6.62 -11.02 -0.93
CA HIS A 263 -7.44 -11.40 0.23
C HIS A 263 -8.90 -11.63 -0.18
N GLY A 264 -9.48 -12.74 0.28
CA GLY A 264 -10.82 -13.19 -0.14
C GLY A 264 -11.95 -12.22 0.20
N ALA A 265 -11.83 -11.44 1.29
CA ALA A 265 -12.83 -10.47 1.73
C ALA A 265 -13.14 -9.34 0.72
N LEU A 266 -12.25 -9.12 -0.27
CA LEU A 266 -12.39 -8.05 -1.25
C LEU A 266 -13.15 -8.47 -2.53
N GLY A 267 -13.62 -9.71 -2.63
CA GLY A 267 -14.38 -10.21 -3.78
C GLY A 267 -13.52 -10.34 -5.06
N ALA A 268 -14.11 -10.03 -6.23
CA ALA A 268 -13.46 -10.22 -7.53
C ALA A 268 -12.19 -9.36 -7.74
N GLN A 269 -12.09 -8.25 -7.03
CA GLN A 269 -10.90 -7.39 -7.04
C GLN A 269 -10.18 -7.52 -5.69
N ASN A 270 -9.55 -8.66 -5.48
CA ASN A 270 -9.03 -9.11 -4.21
C ASN A 270 -7.59 -8.65 -3.89
N SER A 271 -6.94 -7.88 -4.74
CA SER A 271 -5.60 -7.35 -4.51
C SER A 271 -5.58 -6.34 -3.37
N VAL A 272 -4.82 -6.60 -2.32
CA VAL A 272 -4.58 -5.69 -1.19
C VAL A 272 -3.36 -4.83 -1.45
N MET A 273 -2.31 -5.43 -2.03
CA MET A 273 -1.05 -4.77 -2.33
C MET A 273 -0.43 -5.33 -3.60
N GLY A 274 0.46 -4.57 -4.18
CA GLY A 274 1.28 -5.03 -5.26
C GLY A 274 2.65 -4.38 -5.27
N GLY A 275 3.64 -5.12 -5.76
CA GLY A 275 5.02 -4.69 -5.80
C GLY A 275 5.83 -5.39 -6.88
N GLY A 276 7.10 -5.04 -6.95
CA GLY A 276 8.07 -5.64 -7.87
C GLY A 276 9.29 -4.77 -8.10
N ARG A 277 10.22 -5.29 -8.90
CA ARG A 277 11.42 -4.60 -9.35
C ARG A 277 11.14 -3.58 -10.46
N TYR A 278 11.93 -2.51 -10.48
CA TYR A 278 11.84 -1.43 -11.46
C TYR A 278 13.24 -0.87 -11.80
N ASP A 279 14.17 -1.75 -12.17
CA ASP A 279 15.60 -1.43 -12.34
C ASP A 279 15.89 -0.28 -13.32
N GLY A 280 15.02 0.01 -14.28
CA GLY A 280 15.19 1.07 -15.28
C GLY A 280 14.42 2.38 -14.99
N LEU A 281 13.73 2.48 -13.84
CA LEU A 281 12.86 3.65 -13.58
C LEU A 281 13.66 4.94 -13.36
N ALA A 282 14.80 4.88 -12.66
CA ALA A 282 15.61 6.06 -12.42
C ALA A 282 16.13 6.65 -13.74
N GLU A 283 16.57 5.81 -14.67
CA GLU A 283 17.04 6.21 -15.99
C GLU A 283 15.91 6.78 -16.86
N ALA A 284 14.72 6.17 -16.79
CA ALA A 284 13.52 6.68 -17.47
C ALA A 284 13.15 8.10 -16.98
N LEU A 285 13.43 8.40 -15.70
CA LEU A 285 13.25 9.72 -15.11
C LEU A 285 14.45 10.67 -15.29
N GLY A 286 15.45 10.25 -16.06
CA GLY A 286 16.58 11.11 -16.46
C GLY A 286 17.84 10.95 -15.61
N SER A 287 17.93 9.95 -14.73
CA SER A 287 19.17 9.61 -14.04
C SER A 287 20.23 9.14 -15.03
N LYS A 288 21.48 9.57 -14.81
CA LYS A 288 22.66 9.06 -15.52
C LYS A 288 23.30 7.85 -14.81
N ILE A 289 22.81 7.52 -13.63
CA ILE A 289 23.34 6.47 -12.78
C ILE A 289 22.30 5.35 -12.72
N HIS A 290 22.74 4.14 -13.04
CA HIS A 290 21.93 2.95 -12.89
C HIS A 290 21.55 2.76 -11.41
N SER A 291 20.27 2.78 -11.12
CA SER A 291 19.74 2.71 -9.77
C SER A 291 18.63 1.67 -9.69
N PRO A 292 18.99 0.38 -9.65
CA PRO A 292 18.02 -0.69 -9.57
C PRO A 292 17.23 -0.60 -8.28
N GLY A 293 15.94 -0.92 -8.34
CA GLY A 293 15.06 -0.80 -7.20
C GLY A 293 13.98 -1.85 -7.15
N ILE A 294 13.47 -2.08 -5.96
CA ILE A 294 12.31 -2.90 -5.69
C ILE A 294 11.46 -2.24 -4.61
N GLY A 295 10.15 -2.30 -4.77
CA GLY A 295 9.24 -1.74 -3.80
C GLY A 295 7.85 -2.32 -3.90
N PHE A 296 6.98 -1.83 -3.04
CA PHE A 296 5.57 -2.20 -3.02
C PHE A 296 4.70 -1.05 -2.54
N SER A 297 3.41 -1.20 -2.83
CA SER A 297 2.38 -0.30 -2.32
C SER A 297 1.14 -1.08 -1.90
N ILE A 298 0.71 -0.85 -0.67
CA ILE A 298 -0.50 -1.39 -0.06
C ILE A 298 -1.59 -0.34 -0.19
N GLY A 299 -2.75 -0.72 -0.73
CA GLY A 299 -3.94 0.11 -0.64
C GLY A 299 -4.50 0.06 0.78
N GLU A 300 -4.26 1.08 1.59
CA GLU A 300 -4.60 1.10 3.00
C GLU A 300 -6.11 0.98 3.22
N ASP A 301 -6.94 1.66 2.42
CA ASP A 301 -8.39 1.49 2.41
C ASP A 301 -8.81 0.02 2.30
N ARG A 302 -8.13 -0.74 1.43
CA ARG A 302 -8.42 -2.15 1.18
C ARG A 302 -7.93 -3.04 2.31
N LEU A 303 -6.76 -2.72 2.85
CA LEU A 303 -6.19 -3.43 3.99
C LEU A 303 -7.10 -3.28 5.23
N VAL A 304 -7.51 -2.06 5.54
CA VAL A 304 -8.44 -1.76 6.64
C VAL A 304 -9.77 -2.51 6.45
N MET A 305 -10.33 -2.52 5.24
CA MET A 305 -11.56 -3.28 4.95
C MET A 305 -11.39 -4.79 5.17
N SER A 306 -10.23 -5.35 4.84
CA SER A 306 -9.95 -6.77 5.07
C SER A 306 -9.85 -7.11 6.56
N LEU A 307 -9.33 -6.19 7.37
CA LEU A 307 -9.27 -6.32 8.83
C LEU A 307 -10.63 -6.13 9.49
N GLU A 308 -11.41 -5.11 9.08
CA GLU A 308 -12.72 -4.82 9.67
C GLU A 308 -13.70 -5.98 9.49
N GLU A 309 -13.63 -6.71 8.39
CA GLU A 309 -14.48 -7.87 8.15
C GLU A 309 -14.19 -9.00 9.13
N SER A 310 -12.94 -9.16 9.54
CA SER A 310 -12.50 -10.24 10.45
C SER A 310 -12.56 -9.87 11.96
N ARG A 311 -12.45 -8.57 12.33
CA ARG A 311 -12.11 -8.16 13.71
C ARG A 311 -12.72 -6.83 14.18
N LYS A 312 -13.91 -6.48 13.72
CA LYS A 312 -14.57 -5.18 13.96
C LYS A 312 -14.62 -4.69 15.42
N ALA A 313 -14.63 -5.62 16.39
CA ALA A 313 -14.78 -5.30 17.81
C ALA A 313 -13.47 -4.87 18.52
N GLU A 314 -12.29 -5.12 17.92
CA GLU A 314 -11.00 -4.94 18.60
C GLU A 314 -10.39 -3.53 18.46
N PHE A 315 -10.94 -2.68 17.57
CA PHE A 315 -10.37 -1.39 17.22
C PHE A 315 -11.13 -0.19 17.80
N THR A 316 -11.96 -0.40 18.80
CA THR A 316 -12.63 0.69 19.49
C THR A 316 -11.57 1.49 20.28
N PRO A 317 -11.47 2.82 20.12
CA PRO A 317 -10.59 3.62 20.94
C PRO A 317 -10.95 3.42 22.41
N GLU A 318 -10.03 2.90 23.19
CA GLU A 318 -10.23 2.72 24.62
C GLU A 318 -9.94 4.04 25.33
N LEU A 319 -10.92 4.54 26.07
CA LEU A 319 -10.71 5.56 27.08
C LEU A 319 -10.22 4.84 28.34
N ASP A 320 -9.00 5.14 28.81
CA ASP A 320 -8.46 4.48 29.99
C ASP A 320 -9.24 4.85 31.24
N VAL A 321 -9.43 6.14 31.48
CA VAL A 321 -10.06 6.64 32.69
C VAL A 321 -11.12 7.70 32.38
N PHE A 322 -12.32 7.49 32.86
CA PHE A 322 -13.37 8.51 32.92
C PHE A 322 -13.51 9.02 34.35
N ILE A 323 -13.42 10.31 34.57
CA ILE A 323 -13.53 10.92 35.89
C ILE A 323 -14.87 11.64 36.04
N ALA A 324 -15.64 11.29 37.07
CA ALA A 324 -16.93 11.88 37.39
C ALA A 324 -16.84 12.70 38.68
N PRO A 325 -16.51 14.00 38.62
CA PRO A 325 -16.49 14.87 39.78
C PRO A 325 -17.90 15.21 40.24
N LEU A 326 -18.11 15.23 41.56
CA LEU A 326 -19.37 15.63 42.22
C LEU A 326 -19.17 16.95 42.93
N GLY A 327 -19.48 18.07 42.26
CA GLY A 327 -19.34 19.41 42.75
C GLY A 327 -18.03 20.11 42.36
N GLU A 328 -18.00 21.43 42.51
CA GLU A 328 -16.88 22.26 42.12
C GLU A 328 -15.55 21.94 42.84
N PRO A 329 -15.51 21.64 44.15
CA PRO A 329 -14.27 21.26 44.81
C PRO A 329 -13.68 19.99 44.19
N ALA A 330 -14.52 18.95 43.91
CA ALA A 330 -14.11 17.73 43.29
C ALA A 330 -13.57 17.94 41.87
N LEU A 331 -14.20 18.82 41.09
CA LEU A 331 -13.75 19.11 39.73
C LEU A 331 -12.32 19.68 39.70
N ARG A 332 -11.97 20.52 40.65
CA ARG A 332 -10.62 21.12 40.75
C ARG A 332 -9.56 20.08 41.08
N GLU A 333 -9.81 19.20 42.05
CA GLU A 333 -8.90 18.12 42.39
C GLU A 333 -8.81 17.07 41.24
N CYS A 334 -9.93 16.70 40.63
CA CYS A 334 -9.97 15.82 39.47
C CYS A 334 -9.18 16.38 38.29
N ALA A 335 -9.15 17.69 38.08
CA ALA A 335 -8.34 18.29 37.02
C ALA A 335 -6.83 18.08 37.25
N ILE A 336 -6.39 18.10 38.50
CA ILE A 336 -4.99 17.83 38.90
C ILE A 336 -4.68 16.35 38.65
N VAL A 337 -5.52 15.45 39.16
CA VAL A 337 -5.38 13.99 38.97
C VAL A 337 -5.37 13.62 37.49
N ALA A 338 -6.30 14.17 36.71
CA ALA A 338 -6.35 13.93 35.26
C ALA A 338 -5.06 14.37 34.55
N ARG A 339 -4.46 15.49 34.97
CA ARG A 339 -3.17 15.93 34.43
C ARG A 339 -2.08 14.93 34.70
N GLU A 340 -1.98 14.41 35.90
CA GLU A 340 -0.94 13.41 36.26
C GLU A 340 -1.14 12.09 35.49
N LEU A 341 -2.39 11.61 35.38
CA LEU A 341 -2.72 10.42 34.59
C LEU A 341 -2.37 10.63 33.10
N ARG A 342 -2.70 11.80 32.52
CA ARG A 342 -2.32 12.15 31.13
C ARG A 342 -0.81 12.18 30.93
N ARG A 343 -0.05 12.71 31.90
CA ARG A 343 1.43 12.70 31.88
C ARG A 343 2.00 11.28 31.91
N SER A 344 1.29 10.34 32.51
CA SER A 344 1.63 8.91 32.51
C SER A 344 1.22 8.20 31.21
N GLY A 345 0.67 8.92 30.21
CA GLY A 345 0.28 8.37 28.92
C GLY A 345 -1.13 7.79 28.84
N LEU A 346 -1.95 7.97 29.88
CA LEU A 346 -3.31 7.48 29.90
C LEU A 346 -4.29 8.46 29.21
N ALA A 347 -5.25 7.90 28.48
CA ALA A 347 -6.37 8.65 27.91
C ALA A 347 -7.40 8.94 28.99
N VAL A 348 -7.61 10.22 29.32
CA VAL A 348 -8.48 10.64 30.43
C VAL A 348 -9.53 11.64 29.96
N GLU A 349 -10.78 11.35 30.21
CA GLU A 349 -11.92 12.26 30.06
C GLU A 349 -12.48 12.63 31.43
N ILE A 350 -12.82 13.90 31.62
CA ILE A 350 -13.50 14.38 32.83
C ILE A 350 -14.94 14.70 32.45
N ALA A 351 -15.91 14.17 33.20
CA ALA A 351 -17.31 14.50 32.99
C ALA A 351 -17.53 16.01 33.10
N PRO A 352 -18.28 16.64 32.17
CA PRO A 352 -18.79 17.96 32.42
C PRO A 352 -19.73 17.94 33.66
N GLU A 353 -19.88 19.08 34.29
CA GLU A 353 -20.77 19.23 35.45
C GLU A 353 -22.13 18.55 35.22
N GLY A 354 -22.59 17.73 36.15
CA GLY A 354 -23.85 17.04 36.00
C GLY A 354 -24.15 15.99 37.09
N ARG A 355 -25.25 15.30 36.90
CA ARG A 355 -25.66 14.21 37.80
C ARG A 355 -24.83 12.96 37.54
N LEU A 356 -24.39 12.26 38.56
CA LEU A 356 -23.62 11.02 38.52
C LEU A 356 -24.19 10.00 37.52
N LYS A 357 -25.51 9.84 37.46
CA LYS A 357 -26.14 8.92 36.50
C LYS A 357 -25.77 9.25 35.04
N ARG A 358 -25.79 10.52 34.66
CA ARG A 358 -25.41 10.95 33.29
C ARG A 358 -23.92 10.76 33.03
N ALA A 359 -23.08 11.01 34.02
CA ALA A 359 -21.64 10.78 33.91
C ALA A 359 -21.34 9.29 33.67
N MET A 360 -21.98 8.40 34.40
CA MET A 360 -21.81 6.95 34.22
C MET A 360 -22.38 6.44 32.89
N GLU A 361 -23.50 6.99 32.42
CA GLU A 361 -24.00 6.70 31.08
C GLU A 361 -23.02 7.15 29.97
N LEU A 362 -22.34 8.26 30.17
CA LEU A 362 -21.31 8.75 29.24
C LEU A 362 -20.05 7.88 29.30
N ALA A 363 -19.58 7.52 30.48
CA ALA A 363 -18.45 6.60 30.66
C ALA A 363 -18.67 5.27 29.89
N ASN A 364 -19.87 4.72 30.01
CA ASN A 364 -20.23 3.51 29.28
C ASN A 364 -20.27 3.71 27.76
N LYS A 365 -20.81 4.83 27.29
CA LYS A 365 -20.83 5.17 25.84
C LYS A 365 -19.44 5.36 25.26
N LEU A 366 -18.50 5.90 26.07
CA LEU A 366 -17.11 6.09 25.70
C LEU A 366 -16.25 4.83 25.90
N ALA A 367 -16.87 3.71 26.33
CA ALA A 367 -16.18 2.46 26.62
C ALA A 367 -14.95 2.62 27.54
N ALA A 368 -15.09 3.46 28.59
CA ALA A 368 -14.01 3.70 29.54
C ALA A 368 -13.67 2.42 30.31
N ARG A 369 -12.37 2.11 30.43
CA ARG A 369 -11.91 0.93 31.19
C ARG A 369 -12.12 1.10 32.68
N PHE A 370 -11.93 2.33 33.19
CA PHE A 370 -12.12 2.68 34.58
C PHE A 370 -12.96 3.95 34.67
N ALA A 371 -13.82 4.01 35.69
CA ALA A 371 -14.54 5.21 36.07
C ALA A 371 -14.14 5.60 37.50
N LEU A 372 -13.57 6.81 37.64
CA LEU A 372 -13.23 7.41 38.92
C LEU A 372 -14.35 8.37 39.34
N ILE A 373 -15.01 8.11 40.46
CA ILE A 373 -16.02 9.01 41.04
C ILE A 373 -15.38 9.70 42.23
N VAL A 374 -15.46 11.03 42.25
CA VAL A 374 -14.84 11.85 43.30
C VAL A 374 -15.90 12.82 43.86
N GLY A 375 -16.24 12.71 45.12
CA GLY A 375 -17.11 13.58 45.86
C GLY A 375 -16.38 14.26 47.02
N GLU A 376 -17.15 14.82 47.94
CA GLU A 376 -16.61 15.50 49.13
C GLU A 376 -15.86 14.54 50.08
N ASP A 377 -16.34 13.31 50.22
CA ASP A 377 -15.72 12.28 51.07
C ASP A 377 -14.33 11.86 50.54
N GLU A 378 -14.18 11.71 49.23
CA GLU A 378 -12.93 11.31 48.60
C GLU A 378 -11.90 12.48 48.60
N ILE A 379 -12.35 13.75 48.67
CA ILE A 379 -11.45 14.91 48.80
C ILE A 379 -10.92 14.99 50.23
N ALA A 380 -11.71 14.60 51.21
CA ALA A 380 -11.37 14.74 52.62
C ALA A 380 -10.44 13.59 53.13
N SER A 381 -10.28 12.53 52.34
CA SER A 381 -9.46 11.36 52.66
C SER A 381 -8.07 11.43 52.00
#